data_81fd7a6cf4eae213b2d4577827aae436
#
_entry.id   81fd7a6cf4eae213b2d4577827aae436
#
_cell.length_a   1.000
_cell.length_b   1.000
_cell.length_c   1.000
_cell.angle_alpha   90.00
_cell.angle_beta   90.00
_cell.angle_gamma   90.00
#
_symmetry.space_group_name_H-M   'P 1'
#
loop_
_entity.id
_entity.type
_entity.pdbx_description
1 polymer ?
#
loop_
_entity_poly.entity_id
_entity_poly.type
_entity_poly.pdbx_seq_one_letter_code
_entity_poly.pdbx_strand_id
1 'polypeptide(L)'
;MIPADLKDILGDTYNDYFFNNGRKYSKILESEGILIFNSFINRKGLINLQKEASDLKYLSYKSSSEYNVYVSEYDNSFPDDSPRNRIMSTSKKCLPNDLIPSGSILQTLYNSKAIRSFFMDLLNKKELFPYSDPLSSININYYDKGDALGWHFDNSDFTITLLIKNCEKGGIYEFFNDMRYKDGKEDYNFVEKILDKKVSGTKVDSFEGDLMIFKGNKSIHQVTAVEKGERILVTFNYNEIEGIPLSEESRRTFFGRIK
;
A
#
# COMPACT_ATOMS: atom_id res chain seq x y z
N MET A 1 -13.22 12.51 17.89
CA MET A 1 -12.11 12.56 18.88
C MET A 1 -11.24 11.32 18.72
N ILE A 2 -9.94 11.53 18.72
CA ILE A 2 -8.98 10.42 18.67
C ILE A 2 -8.98 9.70 20.02
N PRO A 3 -9.01 8.35 20.05
CA PRO A 3 -8.84 7.55 21.25
C PRO A 3 -7.58 7.93 22.04
N ALA A 4 -7.63 7.85 23.37
CA ALA A 4 -6.50 8.26 24.22
C ALA A 4 -5.23 7.46 23.96
N ASP A 5 -5.37 6.15 23.75
CA ASP A 5 -4.29 5.23 23.40
C ASP A 5 -3.58 5.57 22.08
N LEU A 6 -4.30 6.13 21.10
CA LEU A 6 -3.70 6.61 19.85
C LEU A 6 -2.98 7.96 20.05
N LYS A 7 -3.43 8.84 20.93
CA LYS A 7 -2.73 10.10 21.21
C LYS A 7 -1.29 9.90 21.69
N ASP A 8 -1.05 8.82 22.41
CA ASP A 8 0.29 8.49 22.93
C ASP A 8 1.28 7.97 21.89
N ILE A 9 0.79 7.56 20.70
CA ILE A 9 1.60 6.91 19.67
C ILE A 9 1.63 7.66 18.35
N LEU A 10 0.69 8.58 18.13
CA LEU A 10 0.72 9.47 16.97
C LEU A 10 1.76 10.57 17.16
N GLY A 11 2.31 11.08 16.06
CA GLY A 11 3.14 12.30 16.11
C GLY A 11 2.31 13.51 16.57
N ASP A 12 2.94 14.47 17.22
CA ASP A 12 2.28 15.61 17.87
C ASP A 12 1.37 16.43 16.92
N THR A 13 1.69 16.45 15.64
CA THR A 13 0.91 17.14 14.62
C THR A 13 -0.46 16.49 14.36
N TYR A 14 -0.61 15.19 14.63
CA TYR A 14 -1.77 14.39 14.28
C TYR A 14 -2.79 14.35 15.40
N ASN A 15 -3.35 15.52 15.71
CA ASN A 15 -4.37 15.74 16.74
C ASN A 15 -5.79 15.81 16.15
N ASP A 16 -6.79 16.05 17.00
CA ASP A 16 -8.20 16.12 16.57
C ASP A 16 -8.43 17.20 15.50
N TYR A 17 -7.70 18.33 15.55
CA TYR A 17 -7.79 19.35 14.49
C TYR A 17 -7.30 18.84 13.15
N PHE A 18 -6.18 18.12 13.13
CA PHE A 18 -5.66 17.51 11.90
C PHE A 18 -6.68 16.56 11.28
N PHE A 19 -7.23 15.62 12.07
CA PHE A 19 -8.16 14.61 11.56
C PHE A 19 -9.52 15.18 11.12
N ASN A 20 -9.91 16.35 11.59
CA ASN A 20 -11.12 17.04 11.14
C ASN A 20 -10.92 17.86 9.85
N ASN A 21 -9.73 17.88 9.27
CA ASN A 21 -9.38 18.68 8.11
C ASN A 21 -8.90 17.85 6.89
N GLY A 22 -9.39 16.64 6.74
CA GLY A 22 -8.98 15.74 5.65
C GLY A 22 -9.13 16.33 4.25
N ARG A 23 -10.21 17.05 3.99
CA ARG A 23 -10.52 17.64 2.67
C ARG A 23 -9.47 18.58 2.12
N LYS A 24 -8.69 19.27 2.96
CA LYS A 24 -7.60 20.14 2.47
C LYS A 24 -6.51 19.36 1.71
N TYR A 25 -6.34 18.08 2.02
CA TYR A 25 -5.34 17.22 1.39
C TYR A 25 -5.84 16.56 0.10
N SER A 26 -7.17 16.52 -0.13
CA SER A 26 -7.76 15.88 -1.30
C SER A 26 -7.23 16.45 -2.62
N LYS A 27 -7.16 17.80 -2.72
CA LYS A 27 -6.65 18.46 -3.92
C LYS A 27 -5.18 18.14 -4.20
N ILE A 28 -4.37 18.03 -3.13
CA ILE A 28 -2.95 17.70 -3.25
C ILE A 28 -2.80 16.26 -3.73
N LEU A 29 -3.56 15.32 -3.14
CA LEU A 29 -3.56 13.93 -3.61
C LEU A 29 -4.01 13.82 -5.07
N GLU A 30 -4.99 14.63 -5.48
CA GLU A 30 -5.47 14.64 -6.86
C GLU A 30 -4.41 15.14 -7.86
N SER A 31 -3.66 16.20 -7.50
CA SER A 31 -2.62 16.76 -8.38
C SER A 31 -1.30 15.96 -8.34
N GLU A 32 -0.86 15.56 -7.17
CA GLU A 32 0.44 14.91 -6.97
C GLU A 32 0.39 13.37 -7.09
N GLY A 33 -0.80 12.77 -6.97
CA GLY A 33 -1.01 11.32 -6.97
C GLY A 33 -0.55 10.61 -5.69
N ILE A 34 0.13 11.33 -4.80
CA ILE A 34 0.72 10.81 -3.57
C ILE A 34 0.71 11.86 -2.45
N LEU A 35 0.52 11.39 -1.22
CA LEU A 35 0.68 12.19 0.01
C LEU A 35 1.49 11.40 1.03
N ILE A 36 2.39 12.08 1.72
CA ILE A 36 3.15 11.52 2.84
C ILE A 36 2.90 12.35 4.09
N PHE A 37 2.49 11.69 5.14
CA PHE A 37 2.35 12.23 6.47
C PHE A 37 3.53 11.79 7.31
N ASN A 38 4.56 12.64 7.37
CA ASN A 38 5.82 12.31 8.01
C ASN A 38 5.67 12.13 9.52
N SER A 39 6.35 11.12 10.07
CA SER A 39 6.30 10.79 11.51
C SER A 39 4.85 10.65 12.01
N PHE A 40 3.97 10.04 11.19
CA PHE A 40 2.59 9.77 11.57
C PHE A 40 2.51 8.96 12.86
N ILE A 41 3.41 8.01 13.01
CA ILE A 41 3.65 7.29 14.27
C ILE A 41 4.89 7.88 14.94
N ASN A 42 4.78 8.25 16.21
CA ASN A 42 5.91 8.74 16.99
C ASN A 42 6.89 7.61 17.34
N ARG A 43 8.05 7.97 17.89
CA ARG A 43 9.11 6.99 18.19
C ARG A 43 8.67 5.88 19.14
N LYS A 44 7.83 6.18 20.14
CA LYS A 44 7.33 5.18 21.10
C LYS A 44 6.44 4.15 20.40
N GLY A 45 5.47 4.64 19.61
CA GLY A 45 4.59 3.79 18.81
C GLY A 45 5.35 2.96 17.80
N LEU A 46 6.34 3.56 17.13
CA LEU A 46 7.15 2.89 16.13
C LEU A 46 7.97 1.71 16.70
N ILE A 47 8.61 1.88 17.86
CA ILE A 47 9.36 0.82 18.54
C ILE A 47 8.42 -0.37 18.86
N ASN A 48 7.21 -0.09 19.34
CA ASN A 48 6.23 -1.13 19.65
C ASN A 48 5.78 -1.87 18.38
N LEU A 49 5.52 -1.14 17.29
CA LEU A 49 5.13 -1.73 16.00
C LEU A 49 6.25 -2.56 15.38
N GLN A 50 7.50 -2.10 15.46
CA GLN A 50 8.66 -2.85 14.98
C GLN A 50 8.83 -4.16 15.73
N LYS A 51 8.67 -4.13 17.07
CA LYS A 51 8.72 -5.33 17.88
C LYS A 51 7.59 -6.29 17.52
N GLU A 52 6.34 -5.82 17.47
CA GLU A 52 5.18 -6.65 17.13
C GLU A 52 5.34 -7.28 15.74
N ALA A 53 5.71 -6.49 14.72
CA ALA A 53 5.92 -7.00 13.38
C ALA A 53 7.05 -8.05 13.32
N SER A 54 8.12 -7.84 14.07
CA SER A 54 9.22 -8.81 14.18
C SER A 54 8.77 -10.12 14.84
N ASP A 55 8.02 -10.02 15.94
CA ASP A 55 7.51 -11.18 16.70
C ASP A 55 6.51 -12.01 15.87
N LEU A 56 5.75 -11.38 14.96
CA LEU A 56 4.75 -12.05 14.13
C LEU A 56 5.28 -12.56 12.78
N LYS A 57 6.48 -12.17 12.37
CA LYS A 57 7.03 -12.46 11.03
C LYS A 57 6.98 -13.94 10.65
N TYR A 58 7.20 -14.85 11.59
CA TYR A 58 7.22 -16.29 11.33
C TYR A 58 5.87 -16.86 10.88
N LEU A 59 4.76 -16.14 11.15
CA LEU A 59 3.41 -16.50 10.71
C LEU A 59 3.10 -16.03 9.29
N SER A 60 3.96 -15.21 8.69
CA SER A 60 3.71 -14.64 7.38
C SER A 60 3.88 -15.67 6.26
N TYR A 61 3.01 -15.59 5.26
CA TYR A 61 3.07 -16.42 4.05
C TYR A 61 4.02 -15.81 3.02
N LYS A 62 4.94 -16.61 2.47
CA LYS A 62 5.80 -16.19 1.35
C LYS A 62 5.00 -16.23 0.06
N SER A 63 4.73 -15.05 -0.48
CA SER A 63 4.07 -14.86 -1.77
C SER A 63 5.10 -14.56 -2.84
N SER A 64 4.99 -15.26 -3.96
CA SER A 64 5.72 -14.95 -5.19
C SER A 64 4.73 -15.06 -6.32
N SER A 65 4.63 -14.02 -7.14
CA SER A 65 3.67 -13.95 -8.23
C SER A 65 4.26 -13.25 -9.44
N GLU A 66 3.74 -13.61 -10.61
CA GLU A 66 4.05 -13.01 -11.89
C GLU A 66 2.76 -12.47 -12.50
N TYR A 67 2.79 -11.24 -12.98
CA TYR A 67 1.65 -10.57 -13.59
C TYR A 67 2.12 -9.48 -14.55
N ASN A 68 1.27 -9.08 -15.47
CA ASN A 68 1.52 -7.87 -16.27
C ASN A 68 1.24 -6.61 -15.44
N VAL A 69 1.72 -5.47 -15.88
CA VAL A 69 1.60 -4.20 -15.13
C VAL A 69 0.15 -3.77 -14.85
N TYR A 70 -0.83 -4.34 -15.55
CA TYR A 70 -2.26 -4.07 -15.36
C TYR A 70 -2.94 -5.05 -14.39
N VAL A 71 -2.17 -6.02 -13.86
CA VAL A 71 -2.68 -7.08 -12.96
C VAL A 71 -3.93 -7.74 -13.57
N SER A 72 -3.85 -8.13 -14.82
CA SER A 72 -4.96 -8.67 -15.60
C SER A 72 -4.51 -9.93 -16.36
N GLU A 73 -5.49 -10.70 -16.83
CA GLU A 73 -5.22 -11.88 -17.64
C GLU A 73 -4.45 -11.54 -18.93
N TYR A 74 -3.75 -12.54 -19.49
CA TYR A 74 -3.09 -12.45 -20.78
C TYR A 74 -4.10 -12.12 -21.88
N ASP A 75 -3.72 -11.24 -22.80
CA ASP A 75 -4.57 -10.81 -23.90
C ASP A 75 -3.98 -11.18 -25.25
N ASN A 76 -4.54 -12.19 -25.92
CA ASN A 76 -4.09 -12.70 -27.21
C ASN A 76 -4.16 -11.68 -28.35
N SER A 77 -4.80 -10.53 -28.16
CA SER A 77 -4.86 -9.45 -29.16
C SER A 77 -3.61 -8.59 -29.19
N PHE A 78 -2.70 -8.77 -28.21
CA PHE A 78 -1.44 -8.08 -28.10
C PHE A 78 -0.25 -9.04 -28.20
N PRO A 79 0.92 -8.60 -28.73
CA PRO A 79 2.15 -9.38 -28.69
C PRO A 79 2.62 -9.68 -27.26
N ASP A 80 3.44 -10.72 -27.08
CA ASP A 80 3.99 -11.13 -25.77
C ASP A 80 4.85 -10.03 -25.12
N ASP A 81 5.57 -9.25 -25.91
CA ASP A 81 6.43 -8.16 -25.46
C ASP A 81 5.68 -6.83 -25.23
N SER A 82 4.40 -6.79 -25.57
CA SER A 82 3.55 -5.63 -25.28
C SER A 82 3.49 -5.36 -23.77
N PRO A 83 3.44 -4.10 -23.32
CA PRO A 83 3.17 -3.77 -21.91
C PRO A 83 1.93 -4.46 -21.34
N ARG A 84 0.93 -4.77 -22.21
CA ARG A 84 -0.31 -5.46 -21.82
C ARG A 84 -0.07 -6.92 -21.38
N ASN A 85 0.99 -7.55 -21.88
CA ASN A 85 1.31 -8.96 -21.62
C ASN A 85 2.66 -9.17 -20.93
N ARG A 86 3.56 -8.17 -20.95
CA ARG A 86 4.90 -8.28 -20.35
C ARG A 86 4.82 -8.57 -18.86
N ILE A 87 5.47 -9.66 -18.45
CA ILE A 87 5.41 -10.16 -17.08
C ILE A 87 6.39 -9.42 -16.16
N MET A 88 5.88 -9.04 -15.01
CA MET A 88 6.62 -8.49 -13.86
C MET A 88 6.59 -9.47 -12.71
N SER A 89 7.72 -9.64 -12.04
CA SER A 89 7.83 -10.52 -10.87
C SER A 89 7.70 -9.72 -9.59
N THR A 90 7.04 -10.31 -8.60
CA THR A 90 6.90 -9.78 -7.25
C THR A 90 7.18 -10.87 -6.24
N SER A 91 7.89 -10.54 -5.18
CA SER A 91 8.05 -11.42 -4.03
C SER A 91 8.04 -10.63 -2.73
N LYS A 92 7.36 -11.19 -1.73
CA LYS A 92 7.29 -10.66 -0.37
C LYS A 92 6.74 -11.73 0.57
N LYS A 93 6.79 -11.47 1.87
CA LYS A 93 5.96 -12.20 2.83
C LYS A 93 4.81 -11.33 3.27
N CYS A 94 3.64 -11.91 3.48
CA CYS A 94 2.44 -11.20 3.89
C CYS A 94 1.82 -11.86 5.11
N LEU A 95 1.60 -11.09 6.18
CA LEU A 95 0.86 -11.49 7.37
C LEU A 95 -0.55 -10.91 7.27
N PRO A 96 -1.60 -11.76 7.25
CA PRO A 96 -2.98 -11.30 7.14
C PRO A 96 -3.54 -10.77 8.47
N ASN A 97 -4.63 -10.01 8.39
CA ASN A 97 -5.28 -9.32 9.49
C ASN A 97 -5.67 -10.21 10.68
N ASP A 98 -6.15 -11.42 10.44
CA ASP A 98 -6.61 -12.34 11.50
C ASP A 98 -5.48 -12.88 12.40
N LEU A 99 -4.23 -12.75 11.97
CA LEU A 99 -3.05 -13.08 12.77
C LEU A 99 -2.47 -11.88 13.54
N ILE A 100 -3.04 -10.68 13.35
CA ILE A 100 -2.66 -9.48 14.09
C ILE A 100 -3.48 -9.45 15.38
N PRO A 101 -2.85 -9.40 16.56
CA PRO A 101 -3.55 -9.40 17.84
C PRO A 101 -4.59 -8.27 17.95
N SER A 102 -5.75 -8.54 18.57
CA SER A 102 -6.81 -7.54 18.73
C SER A 102 -6.39 -6.30 19.54
N GLY A 103 -5.39 -6.43 20.41
CA GLY A 103 -4.79 -5.32 21.16
C GLY A 103 -3.67 -4.58 20.42
N SER A 104 -3.41 -4.91 19.14
CA SER A 104 -2.41 -4.24 18.35
C SER A 104 -2.76 -2.77 18.11
N ILE A 105 -1.72 -1.93 18.06
CA ILE A 105 -1.81 -0.54 17.59
C ILE A 105 -2.41 -0.48 16.18
N LEU A 106 -2.07 -1.43 15.31
CA LEU A 106 -2.61 -1.48 13.94
C LEU A 106 -4.13 -1.66 13.94
N GLN A 107 -4.66 -2.54 14.80
CA GLN A 107 -6.09 -2.72 14.95
C GLN A 107 -6.77 -1.44 15.49
N THR A 108 -6.15 -0.77 16.45
CA THR A 108 -6.67 0.49 17.00
C THR A 108 -6.68 1.61 15.95
N LEU A 109 -5.61 1.75 15.16
CA LEU A 109 -5.53 2.71 14.04
C LEU A 109 -6.63 2.44 12.99
N TYR A 110 -6.74 1.19 12.54
CA TYR A 110 -7.67 0.79 11.49
C TYR A 110 -9.14 0.97 11.90
N ASN A 111 -9.47 0.61 13.13
CA ASN A 111 -10.84 0.67 13.66
C ASN A 111 -11.23 2.06 14.18
N SER A 112 -10.29 3.04 14.23
CA SER A 112 -10.56 4.39 14.69
C SER A 112 -11.51 5.11 13.73
N LYS A 113 -12.70 5.49 14.25
CA LYS A 113 -13.67 6.27 13.48
C LYS A 113 -13.11 7.62 13.02
N ALA A 114 -12.28 8.28 13.85
CA ALA A 114 -11.68 9.56 13.51
C ALA A 114 -10.71 9.43 12.31
N ILE A 115 -9.85 8.42 12.33
CA ILE A 115 -8.88 8.15 11.23
C ILE A 115 -9.62 7.75 9.96
N ARG A 116 -10.62 6.87 10.06
CA ARG A 116 -11.43 6.47 8.91
C ARG A 116 -12.20 7.65 8.30
N SER A 117 -12.80 8.51 9.13
CA SER A 117 -13.46 9.73 8.66
C SER A 117 -12.50 10.69 7.96
N PHE A 118 -11.27 10.82 8.48
CA PHE A 118 -10.21 11.57 7.82
C PHE A 118 -9.86 11.01 6.45
N PHE A 119 -9.73 9.69 6.32
CA PHE A 119 -9.48 9.06 5.01
C PHE A 119 -10.66 9.26 4.06
N MET A 120 -11.91 9.17 4.54
CA MET A 120 -13.09 9.46 3.72
C MET A 120 -13.06 10.88 3.16
N ASP A 121 -12.79 11.87 3.99
CA ASP A 121 -12.68 13.27 3.59
C ASP A 121 -11.51 13.51 2.63
N LEU A 122 -10.34 12.94 2.91
CA LEU A 122 -9.14 13.06 2.09
C LEU A 122 -9.31 12.42 0.71
N LEU A 123 -9.90 11.23 0.67
CA LEU A 123 -10.12 10.47 -0.55
C LEU A 123 -11.38 10.89 -1.31
N ASN A 124 -12.16 11.84 -0.74
CA ASN A 124 -13.46 12.26 -1.26
C ASN A 124 -14.43 11.08 -1.46
N LYS A 125 -14.45 10.16 -0.48
CA LYS A 125 -15.33 8.98 -0.48
C LYS A 125 -16.46 9.16 0.54
N LYS A 126 -17.65 8.67 0.20
CA LYS A 126 -18.82 8.77 1.10
C LYS A 126 -18.69 7.84 2.30
N GLU A 127 -18.22 6.63 2.04
CA GLU A 127 -18.01 5.59 3.05
C GLU A 127 -16.76 4.78 2.73
N LEU A 128 -16.14 4.24 3.78
CA LEU A 128 -15.06 3.27 3.71
C LEU A 128 -15.38 2.11 4.64
N PHE A 129 -15.42 0.90 4.11
CA PHE A 129 -15.75 -0.33 4.82
C PHE A 129 -14.54 -1.26 4.90
N PRO A 130 -14.37 -2.01 6.00
CA PRO A 130 -13.40 -3.10 6.01
C PRO A 130 -13.76 -4.16 4.96
N TYR A 131 -12.78 -4.94 4.55
CA TYR A 131 -13.06 -6.16 3.79
C TYR A 131 -13.91 -7.11 4.63
N SER A 132 -14.87 -7.82 4.01
CA SER A 132 -15.74 -8.74 4.74
C SER A 132 -15.09 -10.08 5.06
N ASP A 133 -13.94 -10.39 4.44
CA ASP A 133 -13.12 -11.54 4.80
C ASP A 133 -12.16 -11.20 5.95
N PRO A 134 -11.74 -12.19 6.77
CA PRO A 134 -10.93 -11.93 7.95
C PRO A 134 -9.45 -11.58 7.63
N LEU A 135 -9.00 -11.74 6.38
CA LEU A 135 -7.58 -11.71 6.03
C LEU A 135 -7.10 -10.35 5.55
N SER A 136 -7.98 -9.57 4.89
CA SER A 136 -7.53 -8.56 3.92
C SER A 136 -7.46 -7.14 4.46
N SER A 137 -8.11 -6.83 5.59
CA SER A 137 -8.25 -5.46 6.11
C SER A 137 -6.93 -4.78 6.48
N ILE A 138 -6.05 -5.50 7.17
CA ILE A 138 -4.71 -5.04 7.53
C ILE A 138 -3.71 -6.11 7.11
N ASN A 139 -2.65 -5.72 6.42
CA ASN A 139 -1.61 -6.68 6.07
C ASN A 139 -0.23 -6.12 6.43
N ILE A 140 0.61 -6.94 7.08
CA ILE A 140 2.00 -6.61 7.31
C ILE A 140 2.82 -7.31 6.22
N ASN A 141 3.47 -6.50 5.39
CA ASN A 141 4.30 -6.97 4.28
C ASN A 141 5.77 -6.86 4.64
N TYR A 142 6.49 -7.98 4.51
CA TYR A 142 7.92 -8.08 4.78
C TYR A 142 8.65 -8.32 3.47
N TYR A 143 9.66 -7.51 3.22
CA TYR A 143 10.56 -7.65 2.08
C TYR A 143 11.95 -7.96 2.62
N ASP A 144 12.38 -9.19 2.45
CA ASP A 144 13.74 -9.62 2.73
C ASP A 144 14.67 -9.30 1.56
N LYS A 145 15.98 -9.50 1.71
CA LYS A 145 16.95 -9.31 0.62
C LYS A 145 16.52 -10.08 -0.63
N GLY A 146 16.43 -9.37 -1.74
CA GLY A 146 15.98 -9.86 -3.05
C GLY A 146 14.48 -9.69 -3.31
N ASP A 147 13.66 -9.46 -2.28
CA ASP A 147 12.24 -9.22 -2.46
C ASP A 147 11.98 -7.83 -3.08
N ALA A 148 10.99 -7.78 -3.96
CA ALA A 148 10.61 -6.59 -4.72
C ALA A 148 9.11 -6.61 -5.03
N LEU A 149 8.57 -5.46 -5.37
CA LEU A 149 7.25 -5.34 -5.98
C LEU A 149 7.43 -4.74 -7.38
N GLY A 150 7.24 -5.57 -8.40
CA GLY A 150 7.43 -5.16 -9.79
C GLY A 150 6.48 -4.04 -10.22
N TRP A 151 6.78 -3.38 -11.34
CA TRP A 151 5.93 -2.34 -11.89
C TRP A 151 4.49 -2.82 -12.08
N HIS A 152 3.53 -2.07 -11.56
CA HIS A 152 2.10 -2.37 -11.69
C HIS A 152 1.23 -1.13 -11.43
N PHE A 153 -0.03 -1.25 -11.85
CA PHE A 153 -1.13 -0.44 -11.39
C PHE A 153 -1.93 -1.23 -10.34
N ASP A 154 -2.40 -0.56 -9.30
CA ASP A 154 -3.32 -1.20 -8.36
C ASP A 154 -4.73 -1.37 -8.99
N ASN A 155 -5.46 -2.37 -8.50
CA ASN A 155 -6.88 -2.52 -8.84
C ASN A 155 -7.77 -1.54 -8.06
N SER A 156 -7.32 -1.08 -6.90
CA SER A 156 -8.04 -0.10 -6.07
C SER A 156 -7.66 1.33 -6.41
N ASP A 157 -8.61 2.26 -6.25
CA ASP A 157 -8.41 3.68 -6.53
C ASP A 157 -7.32 4.33 -5.68
N PHE A 158 -7.10 3.81 -4.48
CA PHE A 158 -6.14 4.33 -3.53
C PHE A 158 -5.51 3.19 -2.71
N THR A 159 -4.32 3.46 -2.22
CA THR A 159 -3.60 2.58 -1.31
C THR A 159 -3.07 3.38 -0.13
N ILE A 160 -3.27 2.86 1.09
CA ILE A 160 -2.82 3.48 2.34
C ILE A 160 -1.77 2.57 2.96
N THR A 161 -0.57 3.11 3.17
CA THR A 161 0.56 2.36 3.71
C THR A 161 1.21 3.06 4.89
N LEU A 162 1.72 2.29 5.84
CA LEU A 162 2.52 2.75 6.98
C LEU A 162 3.87 2.05 6.95
N LEU A 163 4.96 2.80 6.82
CA LEU A 163 6.31 2.25 6.84
C LEU A 163 6.76 2.03 8.28
N ILE A 164 6.98 0.75 8.66
CA ILE A 164 7.40 0.37 10.01
C ILE A 164 8.92 0.26 10.11
N LYS A 165 9.54 -0.33 9.09
CA LYS A 165 10.99 -0.51 9.04
C LYS A 165 11.49 -0.30 7.63
N ASN A 166 12.54 0.49 7.49
CA ASN A 166 13.21 0.68 6.19
C ASN A 166 14.42 -0.26 6.07
N CYS A 167 14.71 -0.69 4.85
CA CYS A 167 15.95 -1.43 4.59
C CYS A 167 17.14 -0.46 4.47
N GLU A 168 18.35 -0.98 4.65
CA GLU A 168 19.58 -0.18 4.56
C GLU A 168 19.92 0.22 3.12
N LYS A 169 19.50 -0.61 2.12
CA LYS A 169 19.73 -0.35 0.71
C LYS A 169 18.69 -1.02 -0.17
N GLY A 170 18.26 -0.34 -1.24
CA GLY A 170 17.14 -0.78 -2.09
C GLY A 170 15.78 -0.47 -1.48
N GLY A 171 14.74 -1.23 -1.84
CA GLY A 171 13.38 -1.08 -1.29
C GLY A 171 12.75 0.28 -1.57
N ILE A 172 13.16 0.96 -2.63
CA ILE A 172 12.72 2.32 -2.97
C ILE A 172 11.37 2.26 -3.68
N TYR A 173 10.40 3.02 -3.19
CA TYR A 173 9.16 3.26 -3.92
C TYR A 173 9.42 4.26 -5.06
N GLU A 174 9.07 3.86 -6.26
CA GLU A 174 9.22 4.67 -7.48
C GLU A 174 7.90 4.66 -8.24
N PHE A 175 7.45 5.84 -8.75
CA PHE A 175 6.18 5.95 -9.45
C PHE A 175 6.19 6.99 -10.56
N PHE A 176 5.18 6.89 -11.43
CA PHE A 176 4.82 7.91 -12.42
C PHE A 176 3.37 8.30 -12.17
N ASN A 177 3.16 9.59 -11.85
CA ASN A 177 1.83 10.09 -11.51
C ASN A 177 0.92 10.14 -12.74
N ASP A 178 -0.29 9.58 -12.60
CA ASP A 178 -1.41 9.67 -13.57
C ASP A 178 -1.04 9.32 -15.02
N MET A 179 -0.21 8.25 -15.19
CA MET A 179 0.32 7.83 -16.50
C MET A 179 -0.39 6.61 -17.10
N ARG A 180 -1.54 6.21 -16.55
CA ARG A 180 -2.28 5.06 -17.09
C ARG A 180 -3.04 5.39 -18.37
N TYR A 181 -3.63 6.57 -18.41
CA TYR A 181 -4.51 6.95 -19.51
C TYR A 181 -4.03 8.20 -20.26
N LYS A 182 -4.15 8.15 -21.59
CA LYS A 182 -3.97 9.28 -22.48
C LYS A 182 -5.17 9.33 -23.44
N ASP A 183 -5.82 10.49 -23.52
CA ASP A 183 -7.01 10.69 -24.37
C ASP A 183 -8.11 9.63 -24.14
N GLY A 184 -8.30 9.23 -22.88
CA GLY A 184 -9.31 8.25 -22.46
C GLY A 184 -8.98 6.78 -22.76
N LYS A 185 -7.75 6.48 -23.24
CA LYS A 185 -7.26 5.12 -23.51
C LYS A 185 -5.99 4.83 -22.72
N GLU A 186 -5.74 3.57 -22.40
CA GLU A 186 -4.48 3.16 -21.74
C GLU A 186 -3.26 3.54 -22.61
N ASP A 187 -2.27 4.22 -22.02
CA ASP A 187 -1.05 4.67 -22.71
C ASP A 187 0.02 3.57 -22.71
N TYR A 188 -0.17 2.54 -23.52
CA TYR A 188 0.80 1.47 -23.67
C TYR A 188 2.18 1.96 -24.12
N ASN A 189 2.25 3.01 -24.96
CA ASN A 189 3.51 3.56 -25.45
C ASN A 189 4.37 4.17 -24.34
N PHE A 190 3.72 4.82 -23.36
CA PHE A 190 4.47 5.37 -22.22
C PHE A 190 4.88 4.28 -21.26
N VAL A 191 3.99 3.33 -20.97
CA VAL A 191 4.30 2.16 -20.11
C VAL A 191 5.44 1.34 -20.70
N GLU A 192 5.50 1.15 -22.02
CA GLU A 192 6.63 0.47 -22.69
C GLU A 192 7.96 1.18 -22.40
N LYS A 193 8.00 2.53 -22.46
CA LYS A 193 9.22 3.28 -22.14
C LYS A 193 9.68 3.08 -20.71
N ILE A 194 8.75 2.93 -19.77
CA ILE A 194 9.04 2.64 -18.36
C ILE A 194 9.67 1.25 -18.25
N LEU A 195 9.02 0.23 -18.82
CA LEU A 195 9.48 -1.16 -18.78
C LEU A 195 10.81 -1.37 -19.49
N ASP A 196 11.07 -0.60 -20.54
CA ASP A 196 12.34 -0.56 -21.26
C ASP A 196 13.43 0.29 -20.57
N LYS A 197 13.11 0.87 -19.40
CA LYS A 197 14.00 1.76 -18.64
C LYS A 197 14.49 2.99 -19.43
N LYS A 198 13.68 3.44 -20.39
CA LYS A 198 13.96 4.66 -21.20
C LYS A 198 13.62 5.95 -20.47
N VAL A 199 12.84 5.85 -19.40
CA VAL A 199 12.46 6.97 -18.52
C VAL A 199 12.60 6.52 -17.06
N SER A 200 12.83 7.47 -16.16
CA SER A 200 12.94 7.22 -14.71
C SER A 200 11.77 7.88 -14.00
N GLY A 201 11.15 7.16 -13.09
CA GLY A 201 10.08 7.67 -12.25
C GLY A 201 10.56 8.55 -11.11
N THR A 202 9.63 9.13 -10.40
CA THR A 202 9.88 9.85 -9.16
C THR A 202 10.14 8.84 -8.06
N LYS A 203 11.33 8.91 -7.46
CA LYS A 203 11.68 8.14 -6.27
C LYS A 203 11.18 8.88 -5.04
N VAL A 204 10.56 8.14 -4.15
CA VAL A 204 9.95 8.71 -2.95
C VAL A 204 10.79 8.36 -1.73
N ASP A 205 11.30 9.38 -1.08
CA ASP A 205 11.92 9.24 0.22
C ASP A 205 10.84 9.10 1.29
N SER A 206 10.80 7.96 1.96
CA SER A 206 9.91 7.69 3.08
C SER A 206 10.70 7.15 4.26
N PHE A 207 10.29 7.57 5.45
CA PHE A 207 10.96 7.23 6.70
C PHE A 207 10.07 6.34 7.58
N GLU A 208 10.70 5.65 8.51
CA GLU A 208 9.96 4.82 9.47
C GLU A 208 8.98 5.67 10.29
N GLY A 209 7.74 5.23 10.37
CA GLY A 209 6.64 5.96 10.98
C GLY A 209 5.83 6.83 10.02
N ASP A 210 6.23 6.96 8.75
CA ASP A 210 5.47 7.72 7.75
C ASP A 210 4.25 6.94 7.27
N LEU A 211 3.11 7.65 7.17
CA LEU A 211 1.91 7.16 6.50
C LEU A 211 1.87 7.74 5.08
N MET A 212 1.77 6.88 4.09
CA MET A 212 1.69 7.26 2.68
C MET A 212 0.34 6.84 2.09
N ILE A 213 -0.26 7.73 1.32
CA ILE A 213 -1.50 7.49 0.56
C ILE A 213 -1.23 7.85 -0.89
N PHE A 214 -1.60 6.96 -1.81
CA PHE A 214 -1.38 7.20 -3.24
C PHE A 214 -2.49 6.61 -4.12
N LYS A 215 -2.58 7.11 -5.37
CA LYS A 215 -3.58 6.69 -6.38
C LYS A 215 -2.99 5.61 -7.27
N GLY A 216 -2.90 4.39 -6.76
CA GLY A 216 -2.21 3.29 -7.42
C GLY A 216 -2.83 2.83 -8.74
N ASN A 217 -4.15 2.98 -8.93
CA ASN A 217 -4.80 2.57 -10.18
C ASN A 217 -4.49 3.50 -11.38
N LYS A 218 -4.06 4.73 -11.14
CA LYS A 218 -3.68 5.71 -12.19
C LYS A 218 -2.18 5.88 -12.32
N SER A 219 -1.44 5.62 -11.25
CA SER A 219 0.00 5.85 -11.16
C SER A 219 0.73 4.53 -11.14
N ILE A 220 1.41 4.19 -12.24
CA ILE A 220 2.25 2.99 -12.28
C ILE A 220 3.39 3.12 -11.26
N HIS A 221 3.63 2.08 -10.49
CA HIS A 221 4.61 2.13 -9.40
C HIS A 221 5.29 0.79 -9.16
N GLN A 222 6.43 0.85 -8.47
CA GLN A 222 7.19 -0.32 -8.03
C GLN A 222 7.82 -0.09 -6.67
N VAL A 223 8.26 -1.17 -6.03
CA VAL A 223 9.26 -1.14 -4.96
C VAL A 223 10.48 -1.91 -5.45
N THR A 224 11.61 -1.23 -5.57
CA THR A 224 12.86 -1.87 -6.04
C THR A 224 13.29 -2.98 -5.09
N ALA A 225 14.11 -3.91 -5.58
CA ALA A 225 14.59 -5.00 -4.75
C ALA A 225 15.31 -4.50 -3.50
N VAL A 226 15.05 -5.13 -2.36
CA VAL A 226 15.82 -4.93 -1.14
C VAL A 226 17.22 -5.52 -1.36
N GLU A 227 18.24 -4.67 -1.30
CA GLU A 227 19.63 -5.09 -1.49
C GLU A 227 20.31 -5.45 -0.17
N LYS A 228 19.95 -4.74 0.91
CA LYS A 228 20.51 -4.96 2.27
C LYS A 228 19.50 -4.59 3.34
N GLY A 229 19.41 -5.43 4.37
CA GLY A 229 18.46 -5.26 5.47
C GLY A 229 17.09 -5.87 5.14
N GLU A 230 16.06 -5.35 5.78
CA GLU A 230 14.67 -5.77 5.68
C GLU A 230 13.76 -4.55 5.65
N ARG A 231 12.73 -4.58 4.81
CA ARG A 231 11.69 -3.54 4.78
C ARG A 231 10.37 -4.12 5.27
N ILE A 232 9.69 -3.41 6.19
CA ILE A 232 8.39 -3.80 6.73
C ILE A 232 7.39 -2.68 6.48
N LEU A 233 6.31 -2.99 5.78
CA LEU A 233 5.26 -2.07 5.39
C LEU A 233 3.90 -2.63 5.78
N VAL A 234 3.05 -1.82 6.40
CA VAL A 234 1.64 -2.16 6.61
C VAL A 234 0.78 -1.54 5.53
N THR A 235 -0.21 -2.28 5.05
CA THR A 235 -1.30 -1.76 4.22
C THR A 235 -2.60 -1.75 5.01
N PHE A 236 -3.34 -0.65 4.94
CA PHE A 236 -4.70 -0.52 5.45
C PHE A 236 -5.67 -0.51 4.26
N ASN A 237 -6.45 -1.57 4.14
CA ASN A 237 -7.28 -1.81 2.97
C ASN A 237 -8.76 -1.59 3.31
N TYR A 238 -9.44 -0.77 2.49
CA TYR A 238 -10.86 -0.48 2.62
C TYR A 238 -11.57 -0.65 1.29
N ASN A 239 -12.86 -0.98 1.36
CA ASN A 239 -13.79 -0.97 0.23
C ASN A 239 -14.72 0.25 0.30
N GLU A 240 -15.24 0.66 -0.86
CA GLU A 240 -16.30 1.67 -0.96
C GLU A 240 -17.70 1.05 -0.86
N ILE A 241 -17.80 -0.26 -0.92
CA ILE A 241 -19.04 -1.04 -0.83
C ILE A 241 -18.92 -2.00 0.34
N GLU A 242 -19.94 -2.02 1.19
CA GLU A 242 -20.00 -2.90 2.36
C GLU A 242 -20.14 -4.38 1.93
N GLY A 243 -19.55 -5.28 2.71
CA GLY A 243 -19.70 -6.71 2.54
C GLY A 243 -18.86 -7.34 1.42
N ILE A 244 -17.96 -6.59 0.80
CA ILE A 244 -17.09 -7.11 -0.28
C ILE A 244 -15.84 -7.78 0.32
N PRO A 245 -15.59 -9.07 0.03
CA PRO A 245 -14.32 -9.73 0.35
C PRO A 245 -13.27 -9.44 -0.73
N LEU A 246 -12.01 -9.62 -0.42
CA LEU A 246 -10.96 -9.75 -1.43
C LEU A 246 -11.22 -11.03 -2.25
N SER A 247 -10.90 -11.05 -3.54
CA SER A 247 -11.11 -12.22 -4.38
C SER A 247 -10.39 -13.46 -3.80
N GLU A 248 -10.95 -14.65 -4.04
CA GLU A 248 -10.33 -15.89 -3.56
C GLU A 248 -8.93 -16.09 -4.14
N GLU A 249 -8.74 -15.75 -5.42
CA GLU A 249 -7.46 -15.82 -6.10
C GLU A 249 -6.41 -14.93 -5.41
N SER A 250 -6.76 -13.67 -5.14
CA SER A 250 -5.86 -12.76 -4.42
C SER A 250 -5.55 -13.25 -3.01
N ARG A 251 -6.54 -13.79 -2.27
CA ARG A 251 -6.30 -14.36 -0.94
C ARG A 251 -5.37 -15.56 -0.99
N ARG A 252 -5.52 -16.47 -1.96
CA ARG A 252 -4.58 -17.59 -2.17
C ARG A 252 -3.18 -17.08 -2.50
N THR A 253 -3.07 -16.09 -3.38
CA THR A 253 -1.79 -15.51 -3.80
C THR A 253 -1.07 -14.84 -2.64
N PHE A 254 -1.78 -14.03 -1.85
CA PHE A 254 -1.14 -13.23 -0.79
C PHE A 254 -0.99 -13.97 0.55
N PHE A 255 -1.91 -14.88 0.86
CA PHE A 255 -1.99 -15.51 2.19
C PHE A 255 -1.87 -17.04 2.15
N GLY A 256 -1.84 -17.67 0.97
CA GLY A 256 -1.82 -19.12 0.81
C GLY A 256 -3.12 -19.82 1.22
N ARG A 257 -4.16 -19.06 1.60
CA ARG A 257 -5.45 -19.57 2.09
C ARG A 257 -6.57 -18.57 1.79
N ILE A 258 -7.83 -18.99 1.94
CA ILE A 258 -9.02 -18.16 1.68
C ILE A 258 -9.85 -17.84 2.95
N LYS A 259 -9.54 -18.51 4.05
CA LYS A 259 -10.14 -18.34 5.38
C LYS A 259 -9.06 -18.39 6.45
#